data_d79f363277532dd23767c9973ecbd694
#
_entry.id   d79f363277532dd23767c9973ecbd694
#
_cell.length_a   1.000
_cell.length_b   1.000
_cell.length_c   1.000
_cell.angle_alpha   90.00
_cell.angle_beta   90.00
_cell.angle_gamma   90.00
#
_symmetry.space_group_name_H-M   'P 1'
#
loop_
_entity.id
_entity.type
_entity.pdbx_description
1 polymer ?
#
loop_
_entity_poly.entity_id
_entity_poly.type
_entity_poly.pdbx_seq_one_letter_code
_entity_poly.pdbx_strand_id
1 'polypeptide(L)'
;MVGAINLDLTATTRRMPAPGETVADGVLSQQPGGKGANQAIAAARLGASVRMLGAVGDDANGALLRGALAAGGVDVRGVQTVAGATGIALITVDAEGENCIVVCPGVNSAIETEAVRVHAHTAVLAQLEVPLEVVSHVSELTDGFFALNLSPARDIPEVLWQRVDLFIVNEDEYAAAPRLRNARLVAVTLGARGAILYRHGTQIASAHVPATLVVNTVGAGDSFAAALTVGLLRGDPPQDALHRACAVGAAAVGDPRSQPELRDLSDYPAR
;
A
#
# COMPACT_ATOMS: atom_id res chain seq x y z
N MET A 1 -10.87 0.90 0.18
CA MET A 1 -9.54 0.23 0.11
C MET A 1 -9.76 -1.24 -0.19
N VAL A 2 -9.05 -1.80 -1.17
CA VAL A 2 -9.10 -3.23 -1.51
C VAL A 2 -7.68 -3.78 -1.47
N GLY A 3 -7.39 -4.81 -0.66
CA GLY A 3 -6.02 -5.34 -0.60
C GLY A 3 -5.75 -6.29 0.56
N ALA A 4 -4.51 -6.70 0.70
CA ALA A 4 -4.07 -7.66 1.70
C ALA A 4 -3.97 -7.06 3.11
N ILE A 5 -4.20 -7.93 4.07
CA ILE A 5 -4.02 -7.70 5.51
C ILE A 5 -3.08 -8.78 6.01
N ASN A 6 -1.88 -8.40 6.45
CA ASN A 6 -0.84 -9.33 6.89
C ASN A 6 -0.36 -9.01 8.30
N LEU A 7 0.16 -10.03 8.98
CA LEU A 7 1.05 -9.84 10.12
C LEU A 7 2.50 -9.91 9.62
N ASP A 8 3.25 -8.84 9.80
CA ASP A 8 4.67 -8.82 9.46
C ASP A 8 5.49 -9.33 10.65
N LEU A 9 6.22 -10.42 10.44
CA LEU A 9 7.14 -11.04 11.40
C LEU A 9 8.56 -10.72 10.97
N THR A 10 9.22 -9.81 11.67
CA THR A 10 10.57 -9.37 11.34
C THR A 10 11.59 -9.96 12.30
N ALA A 11 12.53 -10.72 11.77
CA ALA A 11 13.73 -11.18 12.46
C ALA A 11 14.91 -10.28 12.11
N THR A 12 15.37 -9.46 13.06
CA THR A 12 16.60 -8.66 12.88
C THR A 12 17.78 -9.46 13.37
N THR A 13 18.82 -9.57 12.53
CA THR A 13 20.06 -10.35 12.81
C THR A 13 21.29 -9.55 12.36
N ARG A 14 22.48 -9.96 12.78
CA ARG A 14 23.72 -9.29 12.32
C ARG A 14 24.03 -9.51 10.86
N ARG A 15 23.63 -10.64 10.29
CA ARG A 15 23.78 -10.98 8.88
C ARG A 15 22.76 -12.00 8.43
N MET A 16 22.45 -12.02 7.15
CA MET A 16 21.60 -13.05 6.57
C MET A 16 22.23 -14.43 6.72
N PRO A 17 21.45 -15.49 7.06
CA PRO A 17 21.94 -16.87 7.03
C PRO A 17 22.21 -17.32 5.58
N ALA A 18 23.31 -18.03 5.35
CA ALA A 18 23.52 -18.73 4.09
C ALA A 18 22.64 -19.99 4.00
N PRO A 19 22.40 -20.54 2.80
CA PRO A 19 21.65 -21.79 2.66
C PRO A 19 22.25 -22.91 3.52
N GLY A 20 21.44 -23.52 4.37
CA GLY A 20 21.83 -24.58 5.32
C GLY A 20 22.46 -24.09 6.63
N GLU A 21 22.58 -22.78 6.82
CA GLU A 21 23.12 -22.18 8.04
C GLU A 21 22.02 -21.87 9.08
N THR A 22 22.37 -21.96 10.38
CA THR A 22 21.56 -21.49 11.47
C THR A 22 22.22 -20.29 12.14
N VAL A 23 21.50 -19.16 12.19
CA VAL A 23 21.88 -17.97 12.94
C VAL A 23 20.98 -17.87 14.16
N ALA A 24 21.57 -17.66 15.37
CA ALA A 24 20.85 -17.74 16.64
C ALA A 24 20.86 -16.42 17.43
N ASP A 25 21.19 -15.30 16.78
CA ASP A 25 21.22 -13.94 17.37
C ASP A 25 20.02 -13.07 16.96
N GLY A 26 19.02 -13.67 16.33
CA GLY A 26 17.85 -12.95 15.83
C GLY A 26 16.95 -12.38 16.94
N VAL A 27 16.49 -11.15 16.73
CA VAL A 27 15.46 -10.49 17.55
C VAL A 27 14.18 -10.42 16.76
N LEU A 28 13.10 -11.01 17.28
CA LEU A 28 11.79 -11.03 16.65
C LEU A 28 10.97 -9.79 17.02
N SER A 29 10.39 -9.14 16.03
CA SER A 29 9.33 -8.15 16.19
C SER A 29 8.11 -8.51 15.33
N GLN A 30 6.93 -8.02 15.73
CA GLN A 30 5.67 -8.24 15.02
C GLN A 30 4.97 -6.91 14.83
N GLN A 31 4.48 -6.66 13.62
CA GLN A 31 3.73 -5.44 13.30
C GLN A 31 2.56 -5.77 12.35
N PRO A 32 1.43 -5.04 12.45
CA PRO A 32 0.43 -5.05 11.41
C PRO A 32 1.04 -4.61 10.08
N GLY A 33 0.72 -5.31 8.99
CA GLY A 33 1.27 -5.08 7.66
C GLY A 33 0.28 -5.45 6.56
N GLY A 34 0.81 -5.65 5.35
CA GLY A 34 0.06 -5.81 4.11
C GLY A 34 -0.27 -4.46 3.49
N LYS A 35 -0.01 -4.31 2.18
CA LYS A 35 -0.19 -3.03 1.48
C LYS A 35 -1.61 -2.47 1.63
N GLY A 36 -2.63 -3.34 1.57
CA GLY A 36 -4.02 -2.93 1.76
C GLY A 36 -4.28 -2.30 3.12
N ALA A 37 -3.83 -2.96 4.20
CA ALA A 37 -3.97 -2.46 5.56
C ALA A 37 -3.15 -1.19 5.79
N ASN A 38 -1.90 -1.14 5.31
CA ASN A 38 -1.03 0.02 5.46
C ASN A 38 -1.62 1.26 4.78
N GLN A 39 -2.06 1.12 3.53
CA GLN A 39 -2.69 2.20 2.77
C GLN A 39 -4.03 2.64 3.37
N ALA A 40 -4.81 1.70 3.93
CA ALA A 40 -6.07 2.02 4.61
C ALA A 40 -5.85 2.87 5.86
N ILE A 41 -4.92 2.46 6.73
CA ILE A 41 -4.55 3.20 7.94
C ILE A 41 -3.98 4.58 7.58
N ALA A 42 -3.06 4.63 6.60
CA ALA A 42 -2.49 5.90 6.15
C ALA A 42 -3.58 6.87 5.64
N ALA A 43 -4.48 6.40 4.77
CA ALA A 43 -5.58 7.23 4.26
C ALA A 43 -6.53 7.72 5.37
N ALA A 44 -6.84 6.86 6.36
CA ALA A 44 -7.68 7.23 7.49
C ALA A 44 -7.01 8.31 8.37
N ARG A 45 -5.71 8.17 8.69
CA ARG A 45 -4.94 9.16 9.45
C ARG A 45 -4.81 10.48 8.69
N LEU A 46 -4.76 10.44 7.37
CA LEU A 46 -4.76 11.63 6.50
C LEU A 46 -6.15 12.28 6.37
N GLY A 47 -7.15 11.81 7.12
CA GLY A 47 -8.49 12.39 7.24
C GLY A 47 -9.51 11.89 6.21
N ALA A 48 -9.25 10.77 5.51
CA ALA A 48 -10.24 10.14 4.64
C ALA A 48 -11.17 9.21 5.43
N SER A 49 -12.43 9.11 5.00
CA SER A 49 -13.33 8.03 5.46
C SER A 49 -13.02 6.75 4.68
N VAL A 50 -12.48 5.74 5.34
CA VAL A 50 -11.96 4.53 4.70
C VAL A 50 -12.72 3.29 5.17
N ARG A 51 -13.16 2.47 4.19
CA ARG A 51 -13.60 1.10 4.43
C ARG A 51 -12.58 0.14 3.83
N MET A 52 -12.17 -0.88 4.61
CA MET A 52 -11.30 -1.95 4.15
C MET A 52 -12.13 -3.12 3.58
N LEU A 53 -11.75 -3.57 2.39
CA LEU A 53 -12.21 -4.78 1.72
C LEU A 53 -11.01 -5.72 1.60
N GLY A 54 -11.05 -6.84 2.26
CA GLY A 54 -9.96 -7.82 2.35
C GLY A 54 -10.40 -9.01 3.18
N ALA A 55 -9.47 -9.87 3.57
CA ALA A 55 -9.77 -11.01 4.42
C ALA A 55 -8.72 -11.20 5.52
N VAL A 56 -9.18 -11.74 6.63
CA VAL A 56 -8.35 -12.27 7.73
C VAL A 56 -8.82 -13.68 8.06
N GLY A 57 -7.94 -14.48 8.63
CA GLY A 57 -8.27 -15.82 9.11
C GLY A 57 -9.15 -15.78 10.36
N ASP A 58 -9.72 -16.94 10.69
CA ASP A 58 -10.42 -17.22 11.93
C ASP A 58 -9.47 -17.54 13.11
N ASP A 59 -8.30 -16.88 13.12
CA ASP A 59 -7.21 -17.04 14.04
C ASP A 59 -6.94 -15.78 14.90
N ALA A 60 -6.02 -15.90 15.85
CA ALA A 60 -5.64 -14.81 16.75
C ALA A 60 -5.04 -13.62 16.00
N ASN A 61 -4.30 -13.86 14.91
CA ASN A 61 -3.72 -12.82 14.06
C ASN A 61 -4.82 -12.04 13.34
N GLY A 62 -5.86 -12.73 12.84
CA GLY A 62 -7.01 -12.09 12.22
C GLY A 62 -7.76 -11.16 13.16
N ALA A 63 -7.99 -11.60 14.41
CA ALA A 63 -8.61 -10.77 15.44
C ALA A 63 -7.75 -9.54 15.76
N LEU A 64 -6.43 -9.71 15.92
CA LEU A 64 -5.47 -8.65 16.19
C LEU A 64 -5.47 -7.60 15.07
N LEU A 65 -5.35 -8.03 13.81
CA LEU A 65 -5.23 -7.11 12.66
C LEU A 65 -6.54 -6.38 12.38
N ARG A 66 -7.70 -7.04 12.55
CA ARG A 66 -9.00 -6.37 12.47
C ARG A 66 -9.13 -5.30 13.56
N GLY A 67 -8.68 -5.59 14.78
CA GLY A 67 -8.64 -4.63 15.88
C GLY A 67 -7.72 -3.44 15.60
N ALA A 68 -6.53 -3.67 15.03
CA ALA A 68 -5.59 -2.63 14.65
C ALA A 68 -6.17 -1.69 13.57
N LEU A 69 -6.82 -2.23 12.54
CA LEU A 69 -7.51 -1.46 11.50
C LEU A 69 -8.60 -0.57 12.10
N ALA A 70 -9.45 -1.13 12.96
CA ALA A 70 -10.53 -0.39 13.62
C ALA A 70 -10.00 0.71 14.53
N ALA A 71 -8.95 0.43 15.31
CA ALA A 71 -8.28 1.43 16.16
C ALA A 71 -7.63 2.56 15.34
N GLY A 72 -7.18 2.25 14.11
CA GLY A 72 -6.66 3.22 13.13
C GLY A 72 -7.74 4.02 12.41
N GLY A 73 -9.03 3.89 12.77
CA GLY A 73 -10.13 4.66 12.18
C GLY A 73 -10.70 4.08 10.88
N VAL A 74 -10.34 2.83 10.53
CA VAL A 74 -10.81 2.17 9.32
C VAL A 74 -12.12 1.39 9.59
N ASP A 75 -13.11 1.54 8.74
CA ASP A 75 -14.32 0.72 8.75
C ASP A 75 -13.99 -0.71 8.29
N VAL A 76 -14.05 -1.65 9.22
CA VAL A 76 -13.70 -3.08 9.01
C VAL A 76 -14.87 -3.97 8.63
N ARG A 77 -16.08 -3.43 8.42
CA ARG A 77 -17.28 -4.22 8.07
C ARG A 77 -17.14 -4.94 6.72
N GLY A 78 -16.24 -4.49 5.85
CA GLY A 78 -15.92 -5.13 4.58
C GLY A 78 -14.78 -6.16 4.66
N VAL A 79 -14.18 -6.39 5.83
CA VAL A 79 -13.15 -7.40 6.02
C VAL A 79 -13.83 -8.75 6.28
N GLN A 80 -13.60 -9.72 5.40
CA GLN A 80 -14.12 -11.08 5.55
C GLN A 80 -13.35 -11.83 6.65
N THR A 81 -14.01 -12.77 7.33
CA THR A 81 -13.34 -13.78 8.16
C THR A 81 -13.47 -15.10 7.43
N VAL A 82 -12.36 -15.67 7.01
CA VAL A 82 -12.30 -16.88 6.19
C VAL A 82 -11.59 -17.97 6.99
N ALA A 83 -12.08 -19.20 6.90
CA ALA A 83 -11.44 -20.34 7.57
C ALA A 83 -10.01 -20.54 7.03
N GLY A 84 -9.03 -20.51 7.92
CA GLY A 84 -7.61 -20.67 7.57
C GLY A 84 -6.72 -19.60 8.21
N ALA A 85 -5.43 -19.65 7.88
CA ALA A 85 -4.45 -18.74 8.45
C ALA A 85 -4.54 -17.33 7.85
N THR A 86 -4.45 -16.34 8.71
CA THR A 86 -4.22 -14.93 8.30
C THR A 86 -2.90 -14.81 7.54
N GLY A 87 -2.84 -13.92 6.55
CA GLY A 87 -1.62 -13.65 5.78
C GLY A 87 -0.46 -13.20 6.66
N ILE A 88 0.75 -13.65 6.34
CA ILE A 88 1.99 -13.34 7.07
C ILE A 88 3.06 -12.94 6.08
N ALA A 89 3.85 -11.92 6.40
CA ALA A 89 5.13 -11.66 5.78
C ALA A 89 6.26 -12.07 6.75
N LEU A 90 7.14 -12.97 6.31
CA LEU A 90 8.36 -13.35 7.02
C LEU A 90 9.48 -12.46 6.49
N ILE A 91 10.03 -11.61 7.33
CA ILE A 91 11.01 -10.60 6.97
C ILE A 91 12.28 -10.89 7.78
N THR A 92 13.41 -10.99 7.11
CA THR A 92 14.72 -10.99 7.78
C THR A 92 15.45 -9.73 7.38
N VAL A 93 16.01 -9.01 8.37
CA VAL A 93 16.77 -7.77 8.16
C VAL A 93 18.13 -7.93 8.82
N ASP A 94 19.21 -7.59 8.10
CA ASP A 94 20.56 -7.61 8.66
C ASP A 94 21.02 -6.23 9.19
N ALA A 95 22.26 -6.18 9.70
CA ALA A 95 22.84 -4.96 10.28
C ALA A 95 23.08 -3.85 9.24
N GLU A 96 23.20 -4.18 7.97
CA GLU A 96 23.34 -3.26 6.85
C GLU A 96 21.99 -2.70 6.37
N GLY A 97 20.86 -3.27 6.89
CA GLY A 97 19.50 -2.90 6.50
C GLY A 97 19.00 -3.62 5.25
N GLU A 98 19.75 -4.58 4.73
CA GLU A 98 19.29 -5.45 3.64
C GLU A 98 18.20 -6.39 4.15
N ASN A 99 17.22 -6.70 3.30
CA ASN A 99 16.12 -7.55 3.70
C ASN A 99 15.82 -8.67 2.71
N CYS A 100 15.27 -9.77 3.25
CA CYS A 100 14.64 -10.84 2.50
C CYS A 100 13.22 -11.03 3.01
N ILE A 101 12.25 -11.09 2.08
CA ILE A 101 10.83 -11.17 2.42
C ILE A 101 10.20 -12.38 1.74
N VAL A 102 9.51 -13.19 2.51
CA VAL A 102 8.63 -14.26 2.01
C VAL A 102 7.20 -13.94 2.45
N VAL A 103 6.32 -13.72 1.49
CA VAL A 103 4.89 -13.50 1.76
C VAL A 103 4.16 -14.85 1.70
N CYS A 104 3.48 -15.17 2.79
CA CYS A 104 2.54 -16.27 2.91
C CYS A 104 1.13 -15.68 2.86
N PRO A 105 0.44 -15.67 1.71
CA PRO A 105 -0.79 -14.88 1.54
C PRO A 105 -1.94 -15.34 2.46
N GLY A 106 -1.95 -16.61 2.88
CA GLY A 106 -3.04 -17.13 3.69
C GLY A 106 -4.39 -16.88 3.04
N VAL A 107 -5.37 -16.47 3.82
CA VAL A 107 -6.73 -16.17 3.36
C VAL A 107 -6.84 -14.91 2.47
N ASN A 108 -5.81 -14.10 2.32
CA ASN A 108 -5.82 -13.03 1.30
C ASN A 108 -6.02 -13.58 -0.11
N SER A 109 -5.61 -14.83 -0.37
CA SER A 109 -5.85 -15.52 -1.64
C SER A 109 -7.23 -16.18 -1.75
N ALA A 110 -8.04 -16.16 -0.69
CA ALA A 110 -9.33 -16.82 -0.59
C ALA A 110 -10.48 -15.83 -0.34
N ILE A 111 -10.32 -14.56 -0.71
CA ILE A 111 -11.38 -13.56 -0.62
C ILE A 111 -12.55 -13.99 -1.49
N GLU A 112 -13.74 -14.09 -0.90
CA GLU A 112 -14.98 -14.38 -1.62
C GLU A 112 -15.38 -13.17 -2.46
N THR A 113 -15.04 -13.20 -3.75
CA THR A 113 -15.25 -12.09 -4.69
C THR A 113 -16.72 -11.66 -4.74
N GLU A 114 -17.66 -12.63 -4.82
CA GLU A 114 -19.09 -12.38 -4.87
C GLU A 114 -19.68 -11.77 -3.58
N ALA A 115 -18.94 -11.84 -2.47
CA ALA A 115 -19.35 -11.21 -1.21
C ALA A 115 -18.86 -9.75 -1.09
N VAL A 116 -17.95 -9.30 -1.97
CA VAL A 116 -17.46 -7.93 -1.97
C VAL A 116 -18.56 -6.97 -2.42
N ARG A 117 -18.74 -5.88 -1.68
CA ARG A 117 -19.74 -4.83 -1.98
C ARG A 117 -19.08 -3.47 -1.96
N VAL A 118 -19.27 -2.75 -3.06
CA VAL A 118 -18.85 -1.36 -3.24
C VAL A 118 -20.07 -0.57 -3.73
N HIS A 119 -20.27 0.63 -3.21
CA HIS A 119 -21.30 1.52 -3.74
C HIS A 119 -20.81 2.17 -5.04
N ALA A 120 -21.74 2.43 -5.96
CA ALA A 120 -21.47 3.29 -7.12
C ALA A 120 -20.88 4.63 -6.67
N HIS A 121 -20.01 5.22 -7.49
CA HIS A 121 -19.30 6.48 -7.23
C HIS A 121 -18.30 6.44 -6.06
N THR A 122 -18.04 5.27 -5.45
CA THR A 122 -17.03 5.12 -4.42
C THR A 122 -15.62 5.17 -5.02
N ALA A 123 -14.75 6.02 -4.48
CA ALA A 123 -13.35 5.99 -4.83
C ALA A 123 -12.67 4.74 -4.27
N VAL A 124 -11.80 4.13 -5.06
CA VAL A 124 -11.09 2.89 -4.70
C VAL A 124 -9.58 3.11 -4.83
N LEU A 125 -8.83 2.65 -3.83
CA LEU A 125 -7.39 2.40 -3.93
C LEU A 125 -7.17 0.91 -3.71
N ALA A 126 -6.50 0.26 -4.66
CA ALA A 126 -6.23 -1.18 -4.66
C ALA A 126 -4.73 -1.47 -4.87
N GLN A 127 -4.31 -2.70 -4.54
CA GLN A 127 -2.97 -3.24 -4.76
C GLN A 127 -3.08 -4.67 -5.31
N LEU A 128 -1.94 -5.29 -5.64
CA LEU A 128 -1.91 -6.60 -6.27
C LEU A 128 -1.48 -7.75 -5.32
N GLU A 129 -1.64 -7.57 -4.02
CA GLU A 129 -1.40 -8.62 -3.02
C GLU A 129 -2.64 -9.49 -2.74
N VAL A 130 -3.70 -9.31 -3.50
CA VAL A 130 -4.94 -10.11 -3.49
C VAL A 130 -5.21 -10.65 -4.89
N PRO A 131 -6.13 -11.62 -5.07
CA PRO A 131 -6.48 -12.12 -6.39
C PRO A 131 -6.92 -11.03 -7.35
N LEU A 132 -6.47 -11.09 -8.61
CA LEU A 132 -6.84 -10.12 -9.64
C LEU A 132 -8.35 -10.08 -9.91
N GLU A 133 -9.00 -11.21 -9.72
CA GLU A 133 -10.45 -11.36 -9.87
C GLU A 133 -11.20 -10.44 -8.90
N VAL A 134 -10.70 -10.29 -7.66
CA VAL A 134 -11.28 -9.37 -6.66
C VAL A 134 -11.12 -7.92 -7.11
N VAL A 135 -9.92 -7.54 -7.58
CA VAL A 135 -9.62 -6.18 -8.03
C VAL A 135 -10.44 -5.83 -9.28
N SER A 136 -10.54 -6.78 -10.23
CA SER A 136 -11.34 -6.64 -11.45
C SER A 136 -12.82 -6.49 -11.13
N HIS A 137 -13.36 -7.35 -10.27
CA HIS A 137 -14.76 -7.29 -9.84
C HIS A 137 -15.08 -5.94 -9.19
N VAL A 138 -14.23 -5.46 -8.28
CA VAL A 138 -14.44 -4.14 -7.64
C VAL A 138 -14.37 -3.02 -8.67
N SER A 139 -13.53 -3.13 -9.69
CA SER A 139 -13.43 -2.13 -10.75
C SER A 139 -14.70 -1.99 -11.59
N GLU A 140 -15.51 -3.06 -11.66
CA GLU A 140 -16.80 -3.08 -12.35
C GLU A 140 -17.96 -2.58 -11.49
N LEU A 141 -17.82 -2.63 -10.15
CA LEU A 141 -18.87 -2.21 -9.21
C LEU A 141 -18.94 -0.70 -9.00
N THR A 142 -17.91 0.06 -9.36
CA THR A 142 -17.86 1.51 -9.13
C THR A 142 -17.41 2.27 -10.37
N ASP A 143 -18.02 3.42 -10.61
CA ASP A 143 -17.59 4.42 -11.58
C ASP A 143 -16.80 5.59 -10.93
N GLY A 144 -16.58 5.54 -9.61
CA GLY A 144 -15.75 6.48 -8.87
C GLY A 144 -14.28 6.41 -9.26
N PHE A 145 -13.47 7.30 -8.71
CA PHE A 145 -12.01 7.33 -8.97
C PHE A 145 -11.35 6.01 -8.55
N PHE A 146 -10.59 5.40 -9.46
CA PHE A 146 -9.93 4.12 -9.22
C PHE A 146 -8.41 4.28 -9.30
N ALA A 147 -7.73 4.20 -8.15
CA ALA A 147 -6.28 4.17 -8.07
C ALA A 147 -5.78 2.72 -7.88
N LEU A 148 -4.73 2.35 -8.58
CA LEU A 148 -4.08 1.05 -8.46
C LEU A 148 -2.58 1.24 -8.19
N ASN A 149 -2.13 0.84 -7.01
CA ASN A 149 -0.72 0.61 -6.78
C ASN A 149 -0.34 -0.73 -7.43
N LEU A 150 0.34 -0.68 -8.58
CA LEU A 150 0.70 -1.84 -9.40
C LEU A 150 1.88 -2.61 -8.76
N SER A 151 1.70 -3.01 -7.51
CA SER A 151 2.71 -3.67 -6.68
C SER A 151 2.11 -4.87 -5.94
N PRO A 152 2.78 -6.05 -5.95
CA PRO A 152 3.95 -6.37 -6.76
C PRO A 152 3.66 -6.32 -8.28
N ALA A 153 4.70 -6.00 -9.07
CA ALA A 153 4.55 -5.92 -10.52
C ALA A 153 4.12 -7.26 -11.12
N ARG A 154 3.03 -7.24 -11.88
CA ARG A 154 2.48 -8.40 -12.61
C ARG A 154 1.58 -7.93 -13.74
N ASP A 155 1.33 -8.81 -14.71
CA ASP A 155 0.36 -8.54 -15.75
C ASP A 155 -1.05 -8.42 -15.16
N ILE A 156 -1.81 -7.43 -15.65
CA ILE A 156 -3.19 -7.19 -15.24
C ILE A 156 -4.14 -7.32 -16.42
N PRO A 157 -5.40 -7.73 -16.19
CA PRO A 157 -6.42 -7.85 -17.24
C PRO A 157 -6.71 -6.52 -17.94
N GLU A 158 -7.19 -6.60 -19.19
CA GLU A 158 -7.53 -5.44 -20.01
C GLU A 158 -8.54 -4.51 -19.33
N VAL A 159 -9.51 -5.05 -18.61
CA VAL A 159 -10.52 -4.28 -17.87
C VAL A 159 -9.87 -3.30 -16.89
N LEU A 160 -8.80 -3.70 -16.19
CA LEU A 160 -8.08 -2.81 -15.26
C LEU A 160 -7.29 -1.73 -16.01
N TRP A 161 -6.66 -2.07 -17.16
CA TRP A 161 -5.99 -1.06 -17.98
C TRP A 161 -6.92 0.06 -18.45
N GLN A 162 -8.16 -0.28 -18.76
CA GLN A 162 -9.18 0.67 -19.21
C GLN A 162 -9.82 1.44 -18.06
N ARG A 163 -9.92 0.80 -16.87
CA ARG A 163 -10.68 1.34 -15.75
C ARG A 163 -9.86 2.22 -14.81
N VAL A 164 -8.58 1.94 -14.64
CA VAL A 164 -7.74 2.65 -13.67
C VAL A 164 -7.50 4.09 -14.07
N ASP A 165 -7.83 5.02 -13.19
CA ASP A 165 -7.59 6.45 -13.36
C ASP A 165 -6.17 6.86 -12.99
N LEU A 166 -5.59 6.22 -11.94
CA LEU A 166 -4.25 6.50 -11.44
C LEU A 166 -3.50 5.19 -11.17
N PHE A 167 -2.39 4.99 -11.86
CA PHE A 167 -1.40 3.98 -11.48
C PHE A 167 -0.34 4.59 -10.58
N ILE A 168 0.07 3.83 -9.53
CA ILE A 168 1.16 4.20 -8.64
C ILE A 168 2.19 3.08 -8.70
N VAL A 169 3.43 3.42 -9.02
CA VAL A 169 4.51 2.47 -9.28
C VAL A 169 5.85 3.03 -8.79
N ASN A 170 6.84 2.17 -8.57
CA ASN A 170 8.23 2.57 -8.48
C ASN A 170 8.90 2.57 -9.87
N GLU A 171 10.18 2.93 -9.94
CA GLU A 171 10.94 3.01 -11.21
C GLU A 171 11.03 1.67 -11.92
N ASP A 172 11.29 0.59 -11.18
CA ASP A 172 11.43 -0.75 -11.74
C ASP A 172 10.10 -1.27 -12.27
N GLU A 173 9.01 -1.07 -11.53
CA GLU A 173 7.65 -1.39 -11.94
C GLU A 173 7.23 -0.59 -13.19
N TYR A 174 7.61 0.71 -13.24
CA TYR A 174 7.36 1.56 -14.42
C TYR A 174 8.12 1.08 -15.66
N ALA A 175 9.40 0.71 -15.47
CA ALA A 175 10.22 0.18 -16.55
C ALA A 175 9.72 -1.19 -17.06
N ALA A 176 9.24 -2.04 -16.14
CA ALA A 176 8.69 -3.36 -16.46
C ALA A 176 7.34 -3.32 -17.20
N ALA A 177 6.58 -2.21 -17.12
CA ALA A 177 5.26 -2.08 -17.71
C ALA A 177 5.18 -0.90 -18.72
N PRO A 178 5.72 -1.03 -19.95
CA PRO A 178 5.78 0.06 -20.94
C PRO A 178 4.41 0.67 -21.29
N ARG A 179 3.33 -0.10 -21.11
CA ARG A 179 1.95 0.34 -21.35
C ARG A 179 1.53 1.50 -20.44
N LEU A 180 2.15 1.66 -19.27
CA LEU A 180 1.92 2.79 -18.36
C LEU A 180 2.15 4.15 -19.01
N ARG A 181 3.02 4.24 -20.04
CA ARG A 181 3.26 5.51 -20.78
C ARG A 181 2.01 6.09 -21.42
N ASN A 182 1.00 5.25 -21.70
CA ASN A 182 -0.25 5.68 -22.32
C ASN A 182 -1.40 5.79 -21.31
N ALA A 183 -1.16 5.46 -20.04
CA ALA A 183 -2.20 5.51 -19.01
C ALA A 183 -2.64 6.96 -18.69
N ARG A 184 -3.86 7.09 -18.17
CA ARG A 184 -4.46 8.39 -17.85
C ARG A 184 -3.62 9.21 -16.86
N LEU A 185 -3.28 8.61 -15.72
CA LEU A 185 -2.32 9.17 -14.75
C LEU A 185 -1.38 8.06 -14.26
N VAL A 186 -0.11 8.40 -14.09
CA VAL A 186 0.89 7.51 -13.51
C VAL A 186 1.78 8.30 -12.57
N ALA A 187 1.80 7.91 -11.30
CA ALA A 187 2.76 8.41 -10.32
C ALA A 187 3.93 7.42 -10.23
N VAL A 188 5.13 7.89 -10.51
CA VAL A 188 6.36 7.10 -10.41
C VAL A 188 7.15 7.59 -9.21
N THR A 189 7.32 6.72 -8.20
CA THR A 189 8.15 7.01 -7.03
C THR A 189 9.62 6.71 -7.34
N LEU A 190 10.52 7.61 -6.93
CA LEU A 190 11.95 7.58 -7.20
C LEU A 190 12.77 7.40 -5.92
N GLY A 191 12.17 6.80 -4.89
CA GLY A 191 12.77 6.67 -3.57
C GLY A 191 13.10 8.04 -2.96
N ALA A 192 14.32 8.21 -2.47
CA ALA A 192 14.78 9.47 -1.86
C ALA A 192 14.80 10.68 -2.83
N ARG A 193 14.72 10.44 -4.14
CA ARG A 193 14.68 11.51 -5.16
C ARG A 193 13.30 12.14 -5.33
N GLY A 194 12.26 11.54 -4.75
CA GLY A 194 10.89 12.07 -4.82
C GLY A 194 9.97 11.28 -5.74
N ALA A 195 9.15 11.98 -6.52
CA ALA A 195 8.20 11.36 -7.42
C ALA A 195 7.88 12.25 -8.63
N ILE A 196 7.40 11.61 -9.70
CA ILE A 196 6.94 12.27 -10.92
C ILE A 196 5.52 11.80 -11.22
N LEU A 197 4.65 12.72 -11.63
CA LEU A 197 3.31 12.42 -12.10
C LEU A 197 3.21 12.67 -13.60
N TYR A 198 2.81 11.65 -14.35
CA TYR A 198 2.59 11.70 -15.78
C TYR A 198 1.10 11.65 -16.11
N ARG A 199 0.71 12.33 -17.17
CA ARG A 199 -0.60 12.22 -17.81
C ARG A 199 -0.41 11.89 -19.29
N HIS A 200 -0.87 10.71 -19.74
CA HIS A 200 -0.68 10.23 -21.11
C HIS A 200 0.79 10.39 -21.58
N GLY A 201 1.73 9.95 -20.73
CA GLY A 201 3.16 10.01 -21.00
C GLY A 201 3.83 11.38 -20.85
N THR A 202 3.06 12.45 -20.64
CA THR A 202 3.60 13.79 -20.43
C THR A 202 3.74 14.06 -18.93
N GLN A 203 4.91 14.50 -18.49
CA GLN A 203 5.12 14.92 -17.10
C GLN A 203 4.30 16.18 -16.81
N ILE A 204 3.44 16.12 -15.77
CA ILE A 204 2.59 17.24 -15.34
C ILE A 204 2.95 17.77 -13.96
N ALA A 205 3.67 16.98 -13.15
CA ALA A 205 4.17 17.38 -11.85
C ALA A 205 5.45 16.62 -11.48
N SER A 206 6.28 17.21 -10.62
CA SER A 206 7.40 16.54 -9.96
C SER A 206 7.61 17.13 -8.56
N ALA A 207 8.01 16.28 -7.62
CA ALA A 207 8.27 16.70 -6.25
C ALA A 207 9.48 15.96 -5.69
N HIS A 208 10.29 16.65 -4.88
CA HIS A 208 11.38 16.06 -4.14
C HIS A 208 10.91 15.62 -2.75
N VAL A 209 11.56 14.61 -2.20
CA VAL A 209 11.35 14.21 -0.80
C VAL A 209 12.06 15.24 0.09
N PRO A 210 11.38 15.80 1.12
CA PRO A 210 12.06 16.61 2.13
C PRO A 210 13.15 15.80 2.84
N ALA A 211 14.25 16.47 3.21
CA ALA A 211 15.32 15.82 3.97
C ALA A 211 14.76 15.30 5.30
N THR A 212 14.97 14.02 5.57
CA THR A 212 14.51 13.37 6.80
C THR A 212 15.51 12.30 7.24
N LEU A 213 15.51 12.01 8.55
CA LEU A 213 16.25 10.87 9.08
C LEU A 213 15.49 9.59 8.74
N VAL A 214 16.14 8.67 8.06
CA VAL A 214 15.57 7.36 7.70
C VAL A 214 15.71 6.43 8.91
N VAL A 215 14.58 6.00 9.45
CA VAL A 215 14.48 5.03 10.55
C VAL A 215 13.96 3.68 10.01
N ASN A 216 12.91 3.73 9.18
CA ASN A 216 12.32 2.54 8.58
C ASN A 216 11.73 2.91 7.21
N THR A 217 12.00 2.13 6.18
CA THR A 217 11.47 2.39 4.83
C THR A 217 10.15 1.66 4.55
N VAL A 218 9.75 0.72 5.41
CA VAL A 218 8.49 -0.04 5.27
C VAL A 218 7.29 0.88 5.45
N GLY A 219 6.30 0.77 4.58
CA GLY A 219 5.08 1.59 4.63
C GLY A 219 5.21 3.00 4.04
N ALA A 220 6.42 3.45 3.64
CA ALA A 220 6.59 4.78 3.04
C ALA A 220 5.88 4.89 1.68
N GLY A 221 6.01 3.88 0.82
CA GLY A 221 5.30 3.79 -0.45
C GLY A 221 3.79 3.71 -0.27
N ASP A 222 3.32 2.98 0.76
CA ASP A 222 1.90 2.88 1.10
C ASP A 222 1.34 4.22 1.57
N SER A 223 2.10 4.92 2.42
CA SER A 223 1.75 6.26 2.92
C SER A 223 1.71 7.29 1.79
N PHE A 224 2.67 7.24 0.86
CA PHE A 224 2.68 8.07 -0.36
C PHE A 224 1.45 7.78 -1.23
N ALA A 225 1.15 6.50 -1.50
CA ALA A 225 0.01 6.11 -2.34
C ALA A 225 -1.33 6.58 -1.75
N ALA A 226 -1.50 6.43 -0.45
CA ALA A 226 -2.66 6.93 0.27
C ALA A 226 -2.77 8.46 0.18
N ALA A 227 -1.67 9.19 0.44
CA ALA A 227 -1.64 10.64 0.42
C ALA A 227 -1.94 11.23 -0.95
N LEU A 228 -1.32 10.69 -2.02
CA LEU A 228 -1.58 11.13 -3.39
C LEU A 228 -3.04 10.92 -3.77
N THR A 229 -3.58 9.73 -3.45
CA THR A 229 -4.97 9.40 -3.75
C THR A 229 -5.93 10.33 -3.00
N VAL A 230 -5.73 10.55 -1.70
CA VAL A 230 -6.57 11.43 -0.88
C VAL A 230 -6.47 12.88 -1.36
N GLY A 231 -5.28 13.39 -1.69
CA GLY A 231 -5.10 14.75 -2.21
C GLY A 231 -5.85 14.97 -3.51
N LEU A 232 -5.70 14.06 -4.48
CA LEU A 232 -6.42 14.14 -5.76
C LEU A 232 -7.94 14.07 -5.57
N LEU A 233 -8.44 13.24 -4.64
CA LEU A 233 -9.87 13.15 -4.32
C LEU A 233 -10.42 14.40 -3.64
N ARG A 234 -9.59 15.11 -2.86
CA ARG A 234 -9.95 16.42 -2.28
C ARG A 234 -9.93 17.55 -3.31
N GLY A 235 -9.45 17.29 -4.54
CA GLY A 235 -9.36 18.27 -5.62
C GLY A 235 -8.07 19.10 -5.58
N ASP A 236 -7.04 18.66 -4.85
CA ASP A 236 -5.74 19.33 -4.89
C ASP A 236 -5.20 19.38 -6.32
N PRO A 237 -4.56 20.48 -6.73
CA PRO A 237 -3.80 20.51 -7.96
C PRO A 237 -2.76 19.37 -7.99
N PRO A 238 -2.51 18.74 -9.14
CA PRO A 238 -1.59 17.60 -9.23
C PRO A 238 -0.21 17.83 -8.64
N GLN A 239 0.33 19.04 -8.77
CA GLN A 239 1.62 19.44 -8.20
C GLN A 239 1.57 19.44 -6.66
N ASP A 240 0.51 19.99 -6.07
CA ASP A 240 0.34 20.10 -4.62
C ASP A 240 0.06 18.73 -3.99
N ALA A 241 -0.80 17.91 -4.63
CA ALA A 241 -1.05 16.54 -4.22
C ALA A 241 0.24 15.70 -4.19
N LEU A 242 1.10 15.85 -5.22
CA LEU A 242 2.37 15.15 -5.29
C LEU A 242 3.37 15.62 -4.23
N HIS A 243 3.45 16.92 -3.95
CA HIS A 243 4.30 17.48 -2.89
C HIS A 243 3.89 16.95 -1.50
N ARG A 244 2.58 16.99 -1.19
CA ARG A 244 2.05 16.42 0.06
C ARG A 244 2.35 14.93 0.17
N ALA A 245 2.17 14.17 -0.92
CA ALA A 245 2.47 12.74 -0.93
C ALA A 245 3.95 12.44 -0.65
N CYS A 246 4.88 13.21 -1.23
CA CYS A 246 6.31 13.11 -0.92
C CYS A 246 6.62 13.48 0.54
N ALA A 247 5.98 14.52 1.08
CA ALA A 247 6.16 14.94 2.47
C ALA A 247 5.60 13.89 3.46
N VAL A 248 4.47 13.24 3.14
CA VAL A 248 3.90 12.14 3.91
C VAL A 248 4.82 10.92 3.87
N GLY A 249 5.34 10.55 2.69
CA GLY A 249 6.33 9.49 2.55
C GLY A 249 7.60 9.75 3.37
N ALA A 250 8.08 11.00 3.40
CA ALA A 250 9.20 11.43 4.23
C ALA A 250 8.89 11.29 5.73
N ALA A 251 7.71 11.68 6.17
CA ALA A 251 7.28 11.50 7.56
C ALA A 251 7.23 10.01 7.93
N ALA A 252 6.76 9.18 7.01
CA ALA A 252 6.67 7.73 7.20
C ALA A 252 8.03 7.07 7.42
N VAL A 253 9.06 7.43 6.65
CA VAL A 253 10.41 6.84 6.85
C VAL A 253 11.08 7.27 8.16
N GLY A 254 10.60 8.33 8.80
CA GLY A 254 11.03 8.77 10.13
C GLY A 254 10.39 8.01 11.30
N ASP A 255 9.41 7.15 11.05
CA ASP A 255 8.70 6.35 12.06
C ASP A 255 9.18 4.89 12.01
N PRO A 256 9.43 4.23 13.15
CA PRO A 256 9.84 2.83 13.17
C PRO A 256 8.75 1.82 12.77
N ARG A 257 7.49 2.25 12.70
CA ARG A 257 6.34 1.39 12.39
C ARG A 257 6.06 1.33 10.90
N SER A 258 5.60 0.17 10.42
CA SER A 258 5.07 0.00 9.05
C SER A 258 3.77 0.80 8.81
N GLN A 259 3.05 1.11 9.88
CA GLN A 259 1.88 2.01 9.91
C GLN A 259 2.21 3.28 10.71
N PRO A 260 2.93 4.25 10.10
CA PRO A 260 3.47 5.42 10.79
C PRO A 260 2.37 6.35 11.32
N GLU A 261 2.63 7.07 12.43
CA GLU A 261 1.76 8.15 12.88
C GLU A 261 1.78 9.29 11.85
N LEU A 262 0.64 9.56 11.25
CA LEU A 262 0.46 10.62 10.28
C LEU A 262 -0.54 11.66 10.82
N ARG A 263 -0.34 12.92 10.46
CA ARG A 263 -1.27 14.02 10.71
C ARG A 263 -2.29 14.12 9.57
N ASP A 264 -3.31 14.96 9.68
CA ASP A 264 -4.20 15.24 8.55
C ASP A 264 -3.39 15.73 7.33
N LEU A 265 -3.86 15.39 6.13
CA LEU A 265 -3.15 15.73 4.89
C LEU A 265 -2.94 17.24 4.73
N SER A 266 -3.84 18.08 5.28
CA SER A 266 -3.73 19.54 5.25
C SER A 266 -2.55 20.08 6.05
N ASP A 267 -2.00 19.31 7.00
CA ASP A 267 -0.84 19.70 7.81
C ASP A 267 0.49 19.50 7.07
N TYR A 268 0.47 18.90 5.90
CA TYR A 268 1.64 18.71 5.05
C TYR A 268 1.72 19.82 3.99
N PRO A 269 2.93 20.34 3.67
CA PRO A 269 3.08 21.42 2.71
C PRO A 269 2.63 21.02 1.31
N ALA A 270 1.86 21.89 0.66
CA ALA A 270 1.46 21.72 -0.73
C ALA A 270 2.60 22.10 -1.69
N ARG A 271 3.35 23.16 -1.41
CA ARG A 271 4.51 23.66 -2.19
C ARG A 271 5.35 24.62 -1.36
#